data_c4c4703e82b7eabef12715e6d740807f
#
_entry.id   c4c4703e82b7eabef12715e6d740807f
#
_cell.length_a   1.000
_cell.length_b   1.000
_cell.length_c   1.000
_cell.angle_alpha   90.00
_cell.angle_beta   90.00
_cell.angle_gamma   90.00
#
_symmetry.space_group_name_H-M   'P 1'
#
loop_
_entity.id
_entity.type
_entity.pdbx_description
1 polymer ?
#
loop_
_entity_poly.entity_id
_entity_poly.type
_entity_poly.pdbx_seq_one_letter_code
_entity_poly.pdbx_strand_id
1 'polypeptide(L)'
;FTVETVTYRLPRVVQGTYSVSDFGKYVDNFKAYDYKGIEMVVNKVDTNSWTIANAKELDKITYLVNDTYDIETTGGIGKDTPFSPSGTNLEPNNYVLNLYGFIGYFDSLKNNQYKLDVTAASGFVRTSALQNVSSKASEDGKNETTSYFAPRYFDITDNPMMYGNLDVEEFQVGDIKIVLSVYSPNKVHSAASLKKTIFKMMQAQKAYLGDINVTPRYDIYLYLSEGKEDSPKGFGALEHHTSTVVVMPEALDEAALASRIVVKKTVG
;
A
#
# COMPACT_ATOMS: atom_id res chain seq x y z
N PHE A 1 -23.33 -1.72 15.55
CA PHE A 1 -23.51 -0.31 15.92
C PHE A 1 -24.68 -0.13 16.85
N THR A 2 -24.66 0.94 17.67
CA THR A 2 -25.78 1.30 18.58
C THR A 2 -26.59 2.51 18.08
N VAL A 3 -26.14 3.13 17.00
CA VAL A 3 -26.74 4.33 16.38
C VAL A 3 -27.55 3.98 15.13
N GLU A 4 -28.46 4.86 14.72
CA GLU A 4 -29.33 4.63 13.55
C GLU A 4 -28.58 4.85 12.24
N THR A 5 -27.57 5.74 12.21
CA THR A 5 -26.83 6.06 11.01
C THR A 5 -25.34 6.09 11.32
N VAL A 6 -24.54 5.50 10.43
CA VAL A 6 -23.07 5.55 10.48
C VAL A 6 -22.52 6.11 9.18
N THR A 7 -21.30 6.64 9.24
CA THR A 7 -20.60 7.12 8.07
C THR A 7 -19.34 6.31 7.86
N TYR A 8 -19.22 5.67 6.69
CA TYR A 8 -17.97 5.06 6.22
C TYR A 8 -17.17 6.09 5.43
N ARG A 9 -15.86 6.11 5.64
CA ARG A 9 -14.96 7.10 5.01
C ARG A 9 -13.73 6.42 4.43
N LEU A 10 -13.32 6.87 3.25
CA LEU A 10 -11.95 6.69 2.75
C LEU A 10 -11.12 7.94 3.05
N PRO A 11 -9.80 7.80 3.25
CA PRO A 11 -8.94 8.95 3.53
C PRO A 11 -8.94 9.96 2.38
N ARG A 12 -9.04 11.23 2.73
CA ARG A 12 -8.91 12.34 1.79
C ARG A 12 -7.46 12.68 1.52
N VAL A 13 -6.62 12.58 2.53
CA VAL A 13 -5.20 12.96 2.51
C VAL A 13 -4.40 11.85 3.16
N VAL A 14 -3.24 11.55 2.60
CA VAL A 14 -2.19 10.74 3.22
C VAL A 14 -1.12 11.68 3.76
N GLN A 15 -0.76 11.51 5.02
CA GLN A 15 0.27 12.32 5.66
C GLN A 15 1.61 12.14 4.95
N GLY A 16 2.37 13.23 4.81
CA GLY A 16 3.68 13.22 4.14
C GLY A 16 3.64 13.44 2.62
N THR A 17 2.46 13.40 1.97
CA THR A 17 2.37 13.56 0.50
C THR A 17 2.19 15.01 0.04
N TYR A 18 1.83 15.92 0.94
CA TYR A 18 1.53 17.33 0.63
C TYR A 18 0.49 17.52 -0.49
N SER A 19 -0.38 16.53 -0.69
CA SER A 19 -1.43 16.54 -1.72
C SER A 19 -2.75 16.00 -1.19
N VAL A 20 -3.83 16.32 -1.91
CA VAL A 20 -5.17 15.78 -1.65
C VAL A 20 -5.38 14.59 -2.59
N SER A 21 -5.49 13.40 -2.02
CA SER A 21 -5.66 12.15 -2.78
C SER A 21 -7.11 11.86 -3.13
N ASP A 22 -8.04 12.14 -2.21
CA ASP A 22 -9.49 11.89 -2.38
C ASP A 22 -9.78 10.45 -2.84
N PHE A 23 -9.33 9.45 -2.09
CA PHE A 23 -9.44 8.02 -2.50
C PHE A 23 -10.86 7.55 -2.78
N GLY A 24 -11.88 8.21 -2.26
CA GLY A 24 -13.27 7.94 -2.61
C GLY A 24 -13.66 8.26 -4.06
N LYS A 25 -12.80 8.95 -4.85
CA LYS A 25 -12.98 9.12 -6.29
C LYS A 25 -12.85 7.80 -7.06
N TYR A 26 -12.04 6.87 -6.52
CA TYR A 26 -11.68 5.61 -7.16
C TYR A 26 -12.57 4.45 -6.74
N VAL A 27 -13.64 4.74 -5.98
CA VAL A 27 -14.61 3.76 -5.49
C VAL A 27 -15.87 3.76 -6.34
N ASP A 28 -16.20 2.57 -6.88
CA ASP A 28 -17.42 2.30 -7.61
C ASP A 28 -18.28 1.26 -6.89
N ASN A 29 -19.57 1.24 -7.20
CA ASN A 29 -20.54 0.22 -6.74
C ASN A 29 -20.54 0.01 -5.23
N PHE A 30 -20.43 1.08 -4.45
CA PHE A 30 -20.49 1.00 -2.99
C PHE A 30 -21.88 0.53 -2.54
N LYS A 31 -21.94 -0.57 -1.78
CA LYS A 31 -23.16 -1.19 -1.27
C LYS A 31 -22.97 -1.62 0.18
N ALA A 32 -24.06 -1.58 0.93
CA ALA A 32 -24.13 -2.10 2.29
C ALA A 32 -25.20 -3.17 2.39
N TYR A 33 -25.02 -4.15 3.27
CA TYR A 33 -25.93 -5.27 3.46
C TYR A 33 -26.16 -5.52 4.96
N ASP A 34 -27.39 -5.92 5.28
CA ASP A 34 -27.75 -6.37 6.60
C ASP A 34 -27.36 -7.84 6.86
N TYR A 35 -27.56 -8.34 8.09
CA TYR A 35 -27.29 -9.74 8.47
C TYR A 35 -28.13 -10.78 7.71
N LYS A 36 -29.15 -10.37 6.95
CA LYS A 36 -29.96 -11.24 6.08
C LYS A 36 -29.48 -11.18 4.62
N GLY A 37 -28.48 -10.36 4.32
CA GLY A 37 -27.99 -10.14 2.97
C GLY A 37 -28.84 -9.18 2.13
N ILE A 38 -29.74 -8.42 2.76
CA ILE A 38 -30.59 -7.43 2.09
C ILE A 38 -29.80 -6.13 1.93
N GLU A 39 -29.84 -5.54 0.74
CA GLU A 39 -29.16 -4.28 0.42
C GLU A 39 -29.81 -3.13 1.22
N MET A 40 -28.96 -2.35 1.89
CA MET A 40 -29.35 -1.24 2.75
C MET A 40 -29.27 0.10 2.00
N VAL A 41 -29.98 1.11 2.50
CA VAL A 41 -29.92 2.46 1.93
C VAL A 41 -28.57 3.11 2.26
N VAL A 42 -27.86 3.50 1.20
CA VAL A 42 -26.57 4.19 1.26
C VAL A 42 -26.69 5.52 0.52
N ASN A 43 -26.18 6.60 1.11
CA ASN A 43 -26.09 7.91 0.46
C ASN A 43 -24.63 8.37 0.44
N LYS A 44 -24.07 8.66 -0.74
CA LYS A 44 -22.78 9.33 -0.88
C LYS A 44 -22.95 10.81 -0.51
N VAL A 45 -22.31 11.26 0.56
CA VAL A 45 -22.48 12.61 1.11
C VAL A 45 -21.38 13.57 0.68
N ASP A 46 -20.22 13.05 0.35
CA ASP A 46 -19.11 13.79 -0.26
C ASP A 46 -18.23 12.82 -1.06
N THR A 47 -17.11 13.31 -1.61
CA THR A 47 -16.19 12.50 -2.42
C THR A 47 -15.72 11.24 -1.70
N ASN A 48 -15.51 11.30 -0.39
CA ASN A 48 -14.85 10.26 0.40
C ASN A 48 -15.77 9.57 1.41
N SER A 49 -17.05 9.93 1.49
CA SER A 49 -17.91 9.53 2.60
C SER A 49 -19.28 9.01 2.14
N TRP A 50 -19.73 7.93 2.77
CA TRP A 50 -21.04 7.31 2.57
C TRP A 50 -21.75 7.13 3.90
N THR A 51 -23.00 7.59 4.01
CA THR A 51 -23.87 7.33 5.15
C THR A 51 -24.71 6.10 4.89
N ILE A 52 -24.88 5.27 5.93
CA ILE A 52 -25.65 4.03 5.92
C ILE A 52 -26.72 4.14 7.01
N ALA A 53 -27.98 4.05 6.62
CA ALA A 53 -29.12 4.07 7.53
C ALA A 53 -29.33 2.68 8.16
N ASN A 54 -30.10 2.61 9.26
CA ASN A 54 -30.37 1.39 10.03
C ASN A 54 -29.07 0.66 10.44
N ALA A 55 -28.06 1.39 10.84
CA ALA A 55 -26.71 0.89 11.07
C ALA A 55 -26.62 -0.24 12.12
N LYS A 56 -27.61 -0.42 12.97
CA LYS A 56 -27.70 -1.55 13.90
C LYS A 56 -27.76 -2.91 13.19
N GLU A 57 -28.30 -2.92 11.97
CA GLU A 57 -28.44 -4.12 11.14
C GLU A 57 -27.29 -4.31 10.16
N LEU A 58 -26.33 -3.38 10.10
CA LEU A 58 -25.21 -3.43 9.15
C LEU A 58 -24.30 -4.62 9.47
N ASP A 59 -24.18 -5.52 8.51
CA ASP A 59 -23.24 -6.66 8.52
C ASP A 59 -22.01 -6.40 7.64
N LYS A 60 -22.25 -5.96 6.40
CA LYS A 60 -21.19 -5.92 5.38
C LYS A 60 -21.32 -4.71 4.46
N ILE A 61 -20.18 -4.20 4.01
CA ILE A 61 -20.09 -3.28 2.87
C ILE A 61 -19.24 -3.91 1.77
N THR A 62 -19.55 -3.57 0.52
CA THR A 62 -18.77 -3.98 -0.66
C THR A 62 -18.60 -2.80 -1.59
N TYR A 63 -17.48 -2.75 -2.29
CA TYR A 63 -17.21 -1.78 -3.35
C TYR A 63 -16.09 -2.26 -4.25
N LEU A 64 -15.98 -1.67 -5.43
CA LEU A 64 -14.87 -1.84 -6.35
C LEU A 64 -13.90 -0.67 -6.16
N VAL A 65 -12.62 -0.93 -6.31
CA VAL A 65 -11.57 0.09 -6.26
C VAL A 65 -10.85 0.08 -7.60
N ASN A 66 -10.84 1.23 -8.27
CA ASN A 66 -9.99 1.49 -9.42
C ASN A 66 -8.62 1.94 -8.91
N ASP A 67 -7.56 1.51 -9.55
CA ASP A 67 -6.24 1.94 -9.15
C ASP A 67 -5.90 3.35 -9.66
N THR A 68 -4.73 3.87 -9.29
CA THR A 68 -4.39 5.26 -9.57
C THR A 68 -3.25 5.40 -10.56
N TYR A 69 -2.49 4.34 -10.84
CA TYR A 69 -1.34 4.43 -11.74
C TYR A 69 -1.78 4.65 -13.18
N ASP A 70 -2.86 4.01 -13.62
CA ASP A 70 -3.40 4.09 -14.99
C ASP A 70 -3.88 5.48 -15.40
N ILE A 71 -4.28 6.30 -14.43
CA ILE A 71 -4.86 7.62 -14.67
C ILE A 71 -3.87 8.76 -14.42
N GLU A 72 -2.64 8.46 -14.03
CA GLU A 72 -1.63 9.46 -13.73
C GLU A 72 -1.06 10.05 -15.02
N THR A 73 -1.58 11.21 -15.43
CA THR A 73 -1.17 11.89 -16.67
C THR A 73 0.13 12.68 -16.50
N THR A 74 0.32 13.30 -15.33
CA THR A 74 1.53 14.09 -15.00
C THR A 74 1.89 13.86 -13.55
N GLY A 75 3.05 13.30 -13.30
CA GLY A 75 3.52 13.10 -11.93
C GLY A 75 3.73 14.41 -11.15
N GLY A 76 3.72 14.28 -9.84
CA GLY A 76 4.10 15.35 -8.92
C GLY A 76 3.12 15.63 -7.80
N ILE A 77 3.62 16.33 -6.79
CA ILE A 77 2.88 16.75 -5.61
C ILE A 77 1.85 17.83 -5.98
N GLY A 78 0.65 17.78 -5.38
CA GLY A 78 -0.38 18.81 -5.56
C GLY A 78 -1.17 18.71 -6.86
N LYS A 79 -1.15 17.55 -7.54
CA LYS A 79 -1.99 17.24 -8.70
C LYS A 79 -3.31 16.60 -8.28
N ASP A 80 -4.23 16.45 -9.24
CA ASP A 80 -5.56 15.86 -9.00
C ASP A 80 -5.54 14.35 -8.77
N THR A 81 -4.41 13.71 -8.97
CA THR A 81 -4.15 12.30 -8.69
C THR A 81 -3.22 12.14 -7.48
N PRO A 82 -3.28 11.01 -6.76
CA PRO A 82 -2.32 10.73 -5.71
C PRO A 82 -0.87 10.77 -6.22
N PHE A 83 0.05 11.18 -5.37
CA PHE A 83 1.49 11.06 -5.64
C PHE A 83 1.84 9.57 -5.79
N SER A 84 2.56 9.16 -6.85
CA SER A 84 2.74 7.73 -7.18
C SER A 84 3.16 6.84 -6.01
N PRO A 85 4.12 7.19 -5.12
CA PRO A 85 4.42 6.36 -3.96
C PRO A 85 3.26 6.19 -2.97
N SER A 86 2.25 7.07 -2.99
CA SER A 86 1.00 6.93 -2.24
C SER A 86 -0.15 6.38 -3.08
N GLY A 87 0.08 6.13 -4.35
CA GLY A 87 -0.90 5.57 -5.27
C GLY A 87 -1.07 4.06 -5.15
N THR A 88 -1.89 3.52 -6.01
CA THR A 88 -2.26 2.09 -6.05
C THR A 88 -2.08 1.53 -7.45
N ASN A 89 -1.75 0.24 -7.55
CA ASN A 89 -1.59 -0.49 -8.80
C ASN A 89 -2.24 -1.86 -8.72
N LEU A 90 -2.97 -2.27 -9.76
CA LEU A 90 -3.64 -3.57 -9.86
C LEU A 90 -3.43 -4.19 -11.26
N GLU A 91 -2.19 -4.40 -11.63
CA GLU A 91 -1.80 -4.98 -12.90
C GLU A 91 -1.71 -6.51 -12.86
N PRO A 92 -1.85 -7.21 -13.99
CA PRO A 92 -1.75 -8.67 -14.04
C PRO A 92 -0.46 -9.25 -13.44
N ASN A 93 0.62 -8.48 -13.37
CA ASN A 93 1.93 -8.90 -12.91
C ASN A 93 2.39 -8.25 -11.60
N ASN A 94 1.67 -7.22 -11.13
CA ASN A 94 2.04 -6.50 -9.93
C ASN A 94 0.86 -5.80 -9.27
N TYR A 95 0.80 -5.85 -7.95
CA TYR A 95 -0.06 -5.01 -7.13
C TYR A 95 0.80 -4.13 -6.21
N VAL A 96 0.49 -2.84 -6.17
CA VAL A 96 0.95 -1.91 -5.13
C VAL A 96 -0.27 -1.55 -4.30
N LEU A 97 -0.33 -2.10 -3.09
CA LEU A 97 -1.48 -1.98 -2.20
C LEU A 97 -1.16 -1.00 -1.08
N ASN A 98 -1.28 0.29 -1.37
CA ASN A 98 -1.36 1.32 -0.35
C ASN A 98 -2.77 1.24 0.27
N LEU A 99 -2.89 0.61 1.44
CA LEU A 99 -4.17 0.13 1.97
C LEU A 99 -5.17 1.23 2.30
N TYR A 100 -4.74 2.47 2.51
CA TYR A 100 -5.65 3.62 2.63
C TYR A 100 -6.43 3.93 1.34
N GLY A 101 -5.98 3.43 0.18
CA GLY A 101 -6.72 3.50 -1.08
C GLY A 101 -7.80 2.42 -1.21
N PHE A 102 -7.71 1.35 -0.42
CA PHE A 102 -8.59 0.18 -0.50
C PHE A 102 -9.52 0.04 0.71
N ILE A 103 -9.08 0.46 1.89
CA ILE A 103 -9.78 0.22 3.14
C ILE A 103 -10.10 1.54 3.81
N GLY A 104 -11.39 1.81 4.01
CA GLY A 104 -11.86 2.94 4.76
C GLY A 104 -12.14 2.57 6.23
N TYR A 105 -12.84 3.45 6.91
CA TYR A 105 -13.09 3.31 8.34
C TYR A 105 -14.44 3.89 8.76
N PHE A 106 -14.93 3.41 9.89
CA PHE A 106 -15.92 4.09 10.72
C PHE A 106 -15.21 4.78 11.88
N ASP A 107 -15.51 6.03 12.16
CA ASP A 107 -14.82 6.81 13.20
C ASP A 107 -14.79 6.12 14.57
N SER A 108 -15.88 5.45 14.94
CA SER A 108 -16.00 4.71 16.20
C SER A 108 -15.17 3.42 16.26
N LEU A 109 -14.71 2.88 15.11
CA LEU A 109 -14.03 1.59 15.03
C LEU A 109 -12.54 1.70 14.66
N LYS A 110 -11.99 2.90 14.50
CA LYS A 110 -10.57 3.09 14.12
C LYS A 110 -9.58 2.44 15.09
N ASN A 111 -9.92 2.33 16.35
CA ASN A 111 -9.07 1.75 17.38
C ASN A 111 -9.38 0.27 17.66
N ASN A 112 -10.26 -0.34 16.88
CA ASN A 112 -10.54 -1.76 16.98
C ASN A 112 -9.49 -2.57 16.23
N GLN A 113 -9.41 -3.85 16.54
CA GLN A 113 -8.59 -4.81 15.82
C GLN A 113 -9.15 -5.08 14.41
N TYR A 114 -8.24 -5.25 13.46
CA TYR A 114 -8.55 -5.57 12.07
C TYR A 114 -7.94 -6.91 11.69
N LYS A 115 -8.72 -7.73 11.02
CA LYS A 115 -8.26 -8.86 10.23
C LYS A 115 -8.39 -8.47 8.76
N LEU A 116 -7.32 -8.64 7.99
CA LEU A 116 -7.30 -8.37 6.57
C LEU A 116 -6.97 -9.66 5.83
N ASP A 117 -7.86 -10.08 4.92
CA ASP A 117 -7.63 -11.19 4.01
C ASP A 117 -7.39 -10.63 2.59
N VAL A 118 -6.23 -10.91 2.02
CA VAL A 118 -5.88 -10.50 0.66
C VAL A 118 -5.75 -11.71 -0.22
N THR A 119 -6.61 -11.82 -1.22
CA THR A 119 -6.60 -12.91 -2.21
C THR A 119 -5.97 -12.43 -3.51
N ALA A 120 -4.95 -13.13 -3.97
CA ALA A 120 -4.24 -12.85 -5.21
C ALA A 120 -3.80 -14.13 -5.89
N ALA A 121 -3.28 -14.06 -7.12
CA ALA A 121 -2.77 -15.22 -7.86
C ALA A 121 -1.72 -16.00 -7.05
N SER A 122 -1.81 -17.34 -7.07
CA SER A 122 -0.94 -18.22 -6.26
C SER A 122 0.55 -18.08 -6.58
N GLY A 123 0.90 -17.69 -7.83
CA GLY A 123 2.29 -17.51 -8.25
C GLY A 123 2.94 -16.20 -7.81
N PHE A 124 2.20 -15.29 -7.18
CA PHE A 124 2.75 -14.02 -6.75
C PHE A 124 3.63 -14.15 -5.51
N VAL A 125 4.79 -13.47 -5.54
CA VAL A 125 5.52 -13.14 -4.33
C VAL A 125 4.72 -12.10 -3.56
N ARG A 126 4.63 -12.23 -2.24
CA ARG A 126 3.81 -11.38 -1.36
C ARG A 126 4.70 -10.77 -0.29
N THR A 127 4.80 -9.45 -0.27
CA THR A 127 5.63 -8.75 0.71
C THR A 127 4.82 -7.67 1.43
N SER A 128 4.94 -7.64 2.75
CA SER A 128 4.43 -6.60 3.64
C SER A 128 5.16 -6.67 4.98
N ALA A 129 5.35 -5.52 5.62
CA ALA A 129 5.81 -5.45 7.00
C ALA A 129 4.69 -5.80 8.00
N LEU A 130 3.42 -5.82 7.55
CA LEU A 130 2.29 -6.24 8.39
C LEU A 130 2.39 -7.73 8.74
N GLN A 131 2.01 -8.05 9.98
CA GLN A 131 2.08 -9.43 10.46
C GLN A 131 1.19 -10.37 9.63
N ASN A 132 1.81 -11.34 8.96
CA ASN A 132 1.12 -12.44 8.31
C ASN A 132 0.76 -13.50 9.38
N VAL A 133 -0.52 -13.88 9.42
CA VAL A 133 -1.05 -14.86 10.38
C VAL A 133 -1.16 -16.24 9.74
N SER A 134 -1.61 -16.30 8.48
CA SER A 134 -1.78 -17.54 7.73
C SER A 134 -1.90 -17.28 6.24
N SER A 135 -1.64 -18.34 5.44
CA SER A 135 -1.93 -18.37 4.00
C SER A 135 -2.69 -19.64 3.64
N LYS A 136 -3.63 -19.52 2.71
CA LYS A 136 -4.45 -20.65 2.24
C LYS A 136 -4.68 -20.55 0.73
N ALA A 137 -4.30 -21.58 0.01
CA ALA A 137 -4.61 -21.72 -1.42
C ALA A 137 -6.11 -21.97 -1.63
N SER A 138 -6.66 -21.49 -2.77
CA SER A 138 -7.98 -21.87 -3.25
C SER A 138 -8.02 -23.33 -3.67
N GLU A 139 -9.22 -23.93 -3.75
CA GLU A 139 -9.40 -25.34 -4.13
C GLU A 139 -8.86 -25.66 -5.53
N ASP A 140 -8.96 -24.70 -6.46
CA ASP A 140 -8.45 -24.83 -7.83
C ASP A 140 -6.96 -24.49 -7.96
N GLY A 141 -6.30 -24.08 -6.87
CA GLY A 141 -4.89 -23.72 -6.80
C GLY A 141 -4.51 -22.44 -7.53
N LYS A 142 -5.46 -21.70 -8.11
CA LYS A 142 -5.16 -20.50 -8.90
C LYS A 142 -4.91 -19.25 -8.05
N ASN A 143 -5.52 -19.20 -6.88
CA ASN A 143 -5.44 -18.08 -5.96
C ASN A 143 -4.94 -18.55 -4.60
N GLU A 144 -4.40 -17.60 -3.85
CA GLU A 144 -4.04 -17.80 -2.45
C GLU A 144 -4.51 -16.58 -1.65
N THR A 145 -5.11 -16.85 -0.50
CA THR A 145 -5.51 -15.83 0.46
C THR A 145 -4.49 -15.77 1.59
N THR A 146 -3.89 -14.61 1.79
CA THR A 146 -3.02 -14.33 2.93
C THR A 146 -3.78 -13.49 3.94
N SER A 147 -3.78 -13.94 5.20
CA SER A 147 -4.45 -13.27 6.32
C SER A 147 -3.43 -12.47 7.12
N TYR A 148 -3.77 -11.23 7.42
CA TYR A 148 -2.98 -10.31 8.22
C TYR A 148 -3.79 -9.84 9.43
N PHE A 149 -3.06 -9.40 10.44
CA PHE A 149 -3.63 -8.82 11.65
C PHE A 149 -3.05 -7.43 11.90
N ALA A 150 -3.90 -6.50 12.28
CA ALA A 150 -3.48 -5.18 12.74
C ALA A 150 -4.30 -4.75 13.97
N PRO A 151 -3.66 -4.13 14.97
CA PRO A 151 -4.33 -3.71 16.19
C PRO A 151 -5.29 -2.52 15.99
N ARG A 152 -5.06 -1.70 14.93
CA ARG A 152 -5.85 -0.48 14.66
C ARG A 152 -5.88 -0.18 13.17
N TYR A 153 -6.79 0.69 12.73
CA TYR A 153 -6.85 1.20 11.36
C TYR A 153 -5.54 1.84 10.90
N PHE A 154 -4.90 2.63 11.77
CA PHE A 154 -3.58 3.22 11.48
C PHE A 154 -2.55 2.15 11.10
N ASP A 155 -2.50 1.06 11.84
CA ASP A 155 -1.50 -0.01 11.62
C ASP A 155 -1.76 -0.78 10.30
N ILE A 156 -3.01 -0.80 9.79
CA ILE A 156 -3.29 -1.29 8.43
C ILE A 156 -2.78 -0.31 7.38
N THR A 157 -3.17 0.95 7.49
CA THR A 157 -2.90 1.95 6.45
C THR A 157 -1.44 2.36 6.37
N ASP A 158 -0.68 2.22 7.47
CA ASP A 158 0.76 2.49 7.52
C ASP A 158 1.64 1.29 7.08
N ASN A 159 1.03 0.18 6.65
CA ASN A 159 1.74 -1.00 6.17
C ASN A 159 1.31 -1.36 4.75
N PRO A 160 1.87 -0.70 3.72
CA PRO A 160 1.62 -1.06 2.33
C PRO A 160 2.09 -2.48 2.04
N MET A 161 1.59 -3.02 0.92
CA MET A 161 1.97 -4.33 0.41
C MET A 161 2.38 -4.22 -1.04
N MET A 162 3.31 -5.07 -1.46
CA MET A 162 3.62 -5.29 -2.86
C MET A 162 3.51 -6.78 -3.18
N TYR A 163 2.68 -7.11 -4.16
CA TYR A 163 2.47 -8.48 -4.65
C TYR A 163 2.80 -8.54 -6.13
N GLY A 164 3.30 -9.66 -6.61
CA GLY A 164 3.54 -9.81 -8.04
C GLY A 164 4.76 -10.65 -8.39
N ASN A 165 5.25 -10.43 -9.61
CA ASN A 165 6.49 -11.02 -10.11
C ASN A 165 7.70 -10.22 -9.58
N LEU A 166 7.91 -10.30 -8.27
CA LEU A 166 8.92 -9.53 -7.56
C LEU A 166 10.24 -10.29 -7.46
N ASP A 167 11.35 -9.54 -7.53
CA ASP A 167 12.66 -9.99 -7.08
C ASP A 167 12.88 -9.48 -5.64
N VAL A 168 13.21 -10.39 -4.72
CA VAL A 168 13.26 -10.08 -3.28
C VAL A 168 14.57 -10.54 -2.67
N GLU A 169 15.20 -9.63 -1.93
CA GLU A 169 16.37 -9.90 -1.10
C GLU A 169 16.10 -9.57 0.36
N GLU A 170 16.50 -10.47 1.24
CA GLU A 170 16.47 -10.26 2.68
C GLU A 170 17.89 -10.18 3.23
N PHE A 171 18.14 -9.24 4.14
CA PHE A 171 19.44 -9.10 4.79
C PHE A 171 19.31 -8.40 6.13
N GLN A 172 20.34 -8.54 6.99
CA GLN A 172 20.39 -7.93 8.31
C GLN A 172 21.25 -6.66 8.30
N VAL A 173 20.78 -5.62 8.99
CA VAL A 173 21.56 -4.43 9.32
C VAL A 173 21.47 -4.22 10.83
N GLY A 174 22.49 -4.66 11.54
CA GLY A 174 22.42 -4.77 13.01
C GLY A 174 21.33 -5.76 13.43
N ASP A 175 20.39 -5.28 14.22
CA ASP A 175 19.21 -6.02 14.72
C ASP A 175 17.97 -5.89 13.82
N ILE A 176 18.07 -5.16 12.71
CA ILE A 176 16.95 -4.90 11.80
C ILE A 176 17.01 -5.84 10.59
N LYS A 177 15.95 -6.61 10.36
CA LYS A 177 15.76 -7.35 9.12
C LYS A 177 15.26 -6.39 8.04
N ILE A 178 16.00 -6.26 6.93
CA ILE A 178 15.60 -5.51 5.75
C ILE A 178 15.03 -6.47 4.71
N VAL A 179 13.88 -6.13 4.14
CA VAL A 179 13.27 -6.82 3.01
C VAL A 179 13.22 -5.85 1.83
N LEU A 180 14.00 -6.11 0.80
CA LEU A 180 14.02 -5.32 -0.44
C LEU A 180 13.23 -6.06 -1.51
N SER A 181 12.08 -5.51 -1.89
CA SER A 181 11.20 -6.03 -2.93
C SER A 181 11.27 -5.13 -4.15
N VAL A 182 11.65 -5.68 -5.30
CA VAL A 182 11.84 -4.94 -6.55
C VAL A 182 10.88 -5.47 -7.61
N TYR A 183 10.07 -4.59 -8.16
CA TYR A 183 9.33 -4.83 -9.40
C TYR A 183 10.02 -4.09 -10.54
N SER A 184 10.59 -4.84 -11.49
CA SER A 184 11.23 -4.34 -12.71
C SER A 184 10.60 -5.08 -13.88
N PRO A 185 9.62 -4.49 -14.59
CA PRO A 185 8.82 -5.18 -15.60
C PRO A 185 9.66 -5.77 -16.72
N ASN A 186 10.73 -5.08 -17.14
CA ASN A 186 11.66 -5.58 -18.16
C ASN A 186 12.89 -6.29 -17.56
N LYS A 187 12.92 -6.53 -16.24
CA LYS A 187 14.03 -7.19 -15.52
C LYS A 187 15.39 -6.49 -15.71
N VAL A 188 15.38 -5.17 -15.86
CA VAL A 188 16.59 -4.35 -15.98
C VAL A 188 17.36 -4.30 -14.67
N HIS A 189 16.62 -4.27 -13.54
CA HIS A 189 17.18 -4.22 -12.19
C HIS A 189 16.74 -5.41 -11.37
N SER A 190 17.61 -5.84 -10.46
CA SER A 190 17.33 -6.91 -9.51
C SER A 190 17.54 -6.43 -8.06
N ALA A 191 16.87 -7.10 -7.11
CA ALA A 191 17.12 -6.84 -5.70
C ALA A 191 18.56 -7.16 -5.31
N ALA A 192 19.14 -8.21 -5.90
CA ALA A 192 20.54 -8.61 -5.67
C ALA A 192 21.53 -7.54 -6.13
N SER A 193 21.32 -6.89 -7.30
CA SER A 193 22.18 -5.83 -7.79
C SER A 193 22.15 -4.59 -6.90
N LEU A 194 20.95 -4.21 -6.42
CA LEU A 194 20.74 -3.03 -5.60
C LEU A 194 21.11 -3.22 -4.12
N LYS A 195 21.11 -4.45 -3.63
CA LYS A 195 21.35 -4.82 -2.23
C LYS A 195 22.57 -4.15 -1.62
N LYS A 196 23.72 -4.16 -2.32
CA LYS A 196 24.97 -3.60 -1.80
C LYS A 196 24.86 -2.12 -1.44
N THR A 197 24.20 -1.34 -2.29
CA THR A 197 24.01 0.10 -2.08
C THR A 197 22.99 0.37 -1.00
N ILE A 198 21.86 -0.36 -1.02
CA ILE A 198 20.82 -0.28 0.02
C ILE A 198 21.38 -0.68 1.38
N PHE A 199 22.18 -1.74 1.45
CA PHE A 199 22.84 -2.16 2.69
C PHE A 199 23.70 -1.05 3.30
N LYS A 200 24.58 -0.42 2.50
CA LYS A 200 25.43 0.69 2.97
C LYS A 200 24.60 1.87 3.47
N MET A 201 23.54 2.22 2.76
CA MET A 201 22.60 3.27 3.18
C MET A 201 21.97 2.94 4.53
N MET A 202 21.40 1.75 4.67
CA MET A 202 20.75 1.32 5.93
C MET A 202 21.75 1.23 7.09
N GLN A 203 22.99 0.81 6.84
CA GLN A 203 24.05 0.87 7.86
C GLN A 203 24.34 2.30 8.33
N ALA A 204 24.44 3.25 7.42
CA ALA A 204 24.69 4.65 7.75
C ALA A 204 23.50 5.24 8.55
N GLN A 205 22.25 4.93 8.16
CA GLN A 205 21.04 5.35 8.90
C GLN A 205 20.99 4.73 10.30
N LYS A 206 21.27 3.41 10.43
CA LYS A 206 21.33 2.75 11.76
C LYS A 206 22.41 3.36 12.64
N ALA A 207 23.59 3.64 12.08
CA ALA A 207 24.66 4.29 12.81
C ALA A 207 24.29 5.71 13.29
N TYR A 208 23.55 6.47 12.45
CA TYR A 208 23.06 7.81 12.81
C TYR A 208 21.99 7.76 13.91
N LEU A 209 21.01 6.84 13.79
CA LEU A 209 19.91 6.70 14.75
C LEU A 209 20.34 6.02 16.05
N GLY A 210 21.41 5.22 16.03
CA GLY A 210 21.89 4.49 17.19
C GLY A 210 20.84 3.55 17.77
N ASP A 211 20.75 3.51 19.10
CA ASP A 211 19.86 2.63 19.86
C ASP A 211 18.39 3.12 19.90
N ILE A 212 18.10 4.30 19.35
CA ILE A 212 16.74 4.84 19.30
C ILE A 212 15.83 4.00 18.41
N ASN A 213 16.39 3.36 17.36
CA ASN A 213 15.62 2.53 16.45
C ASN A 213 15.52 1.09 16.95
N VAL A 214 14.33 0.73 17.41
CA VAL A 214 13.97 -0.63 17.91
C VAL A 214 13.11 -1.42 16.92
N THR A 215 12.96 -0.96 15.69
CA THR A 215 12.18 -1.66 14.67
C THR A 215 12.85 -2.96 14.26
N PRO A 216 12.22 -4.13 14.44
CA PRO A 216 12.85 -5.42 14.13
C PRO A 216 12.90 -5.72 12.63
N ARG A 217 12.06 -5.04 11.84
CA ARG A 217 11.93 -5.23 10.40
C ARG A 217 11.66 -3.90 9.70
N TYR A 218 12.22 -3.74 8.49
CA TYR A 218 11.95 -2.63 7.59
C TYR A 218 11.85 -3.11 6.15
N ASP A 219 10.73 -2.81 5.47
CA ASP A 219 10.48 -3.23 4.10
C ASP A 219 10.67 -2.07 3.12
N ILE A 220 11.33 -2.33 2.00
CA ILE A 220 11.53 -1.38 0.92
C ILE A 220 10.83 -1.95 -0.32
N TYR A 221 9.78 -1.27 -0.78
CA TYR A 221 9.03 -1.61 -1.99
C TYR A 221 9.47 -0.69 -3.11
N LEU A 222 10.22 -1.21 -4.07
CA LEU A 222 10.72 -0.47 -5.23
C LEU A 222 9.93 -0.86 -6.48
N TYR A 223 9.09 0.04 -6.94
CA TYR A 223 8.38 -0.08 -8.21
C TYR A 223 9.15 0.70 -9.28
N LEU A 224 9.54 0.03 -10.37
CA LEU A 224 10.23 0.63 -11.49
C LEU A 224 9.27 0.80 -12.66
N SER A 225 9.00 2.06 -13.01
CA SER A 225 8.06 2.46 -14.06
C SER A 225 8.70 2.39 -15.43
N GLU A 226 8.02 1.76 -16.38
CA GLU A 226 8.44 1.75 -17.80
C GLU A 226 8.27 3.12 -18.48
N GLY A 227 7.48 4.05 -17.87
CA GLY A 227 7.17 5.35 -18.46
C GLY A 227 6.15 5.32 -19.60
N LYS A 228 5.37 4.24 -19.70
CA LYS A 228 4.24 4.11 -20.65
C LYS A 228 3.09 5.03 -20.25
N GLU A 229 2.05 5.10 -21.09
CA GLU A 229 0.90 5.98 -20.87
C GLU A 229 0.15 5.65 -19.57
N ASP A 230 -0.02 4.37 -19.27
CA ASP A 230 -0.66 3.79 -18.10
C ASP A 230 0.29 3.53 -16.91
N SER A 231 1.50 4.07 -16.95
CA SER A 231 2.50 3.90 -15.89
C SER A 231 2.57 5.12 -14.97
N PRO A 232 2.94 4.94 -13.68
CA PRO A 232 3.09 6.04 -12.75
C PRO A 232 4.22 6.99 -13.16
N LYS A 233 4.01 8.30 -12.97
CA LYS A 233 4.90 9.38 -13.41
C LYS A 233 5.40 10.27 -12.27
N GLY A 234 4.85 10.12 -11.06
CA GLY A 234 5.22 10.88 -9.87
C GLY A 234 6.36 10.23 -9.10
N PHE A 235 7.58 10.27 -9.65
CA PHE A 235 8.74 9.61 -9.06
C PHE A 235 9.14 10.17 -7.70
N GLY A 236 9.29 9.26 -6.73
CA GLY A 236 9.61 9.62 -5.36
C GLY A 236 9.60 8.46 -4.40
N ALA A 237 9.49 8.80 -3.13
CA ALA A 237 9.34 7.86 -2.04
C ALA A 237 8.28 8.38 -1.05
N LEU A 238 7.59 7.46 -0.41
CA LEU A 238 6.73 7.71 0.73
C LEU A 238 7.16 6.78 1.87
N GLU A 239 7.61 7.38 2.95
CA GLU A 239 8.05 6.70 4.15
C GLU A 239 6.85 6.36 5.04
N HIS A 240 6.88 5.15 5.59
CA HIS A 240 6.00 4.63 6.62
C HIS A 240 6.83 4.28 7.86
N HIS A 241 6.17 3.94 8.95
CA HIS A 241 6.87 3.62 10.20
C HIS A 241 7.86 2.43 10.04
N THR A 242 7.45 1.39 9.34
CA THR A 242 8.24 0.15 9.15
C THR A 242 8.53 -0.19 7.70
N SER A 243 8.28 0.73 6.77
CA SER A 243 8.50 0.50 5.34
C SER A 243 8.62 1.79 4.54
N THR A 244 8.88 1.65 3.26
CA THR A 244 8.82 2.74 2.28
C THR A 244 8.38 2.22 0.92
N VAL A 245 7.53 2.99 0.25
CA VAL A 245 7.20 2.78 -1.17
C VAL A 245 8.01 3.76 -2.01
N VAL A 246 8.77 3.24 -2.97
CA VAL A 246 9.62 4.02 -3.87
C VAL A 246 9.19 3.75 -5.30
N VAL A 247 8.89 4.81 -6.06
CA VAL A 247 8.57 4.73 -7.48
C VAL A 247 9.62 5.52 -8.28
N MET A 248 10.30 4.85 -9.22
CA MET A 248 11.37 5.43 -10.04
C MET A 248 11.26 4.96 -11.49
N PRO A 249 11.85 5.70 -12.46
CA PRO A 249 11.96 5.20 -13.83
C PRO A 249 12.85 3.96 -13.92
N GLU A 250 12.39 2.91 -14.61
CA GLU A 250 13.20 1.71 -14.86
C GLU A 250 14.42 1.98 -15.75
N ALA A 251 14.32 2.97 -16.64
CA ALA A 251 15.40 3.34 -17.57
C ALA A 251 16.63 3.98 -16.90
N LEU A 252 16.60 4.29 -15.60
CA LEU A 252 17.77 4.78 -14.88
C LEU A 252 18.84 3.67 -14.81
N ASP A 253 20.12 4.05 -14.95
CA ASP A 253 21.19 3.12 -14.62
C ASP A 253 21.23 2.83 -13.09
N GLU A 254 21.90 1.76 -12.71
CA GLU A 254 21.96 1.31 -11.30
C GLU A 254 22.53 2.38 -10.36
N ALA A 255 23.54 3.13 -10.81
CA ALA A 255 24.17 4.17 -9.99
C ALA A 255 23.24 5.36 -9.77
N ALA A 256 22.52 5.80 -10.81
CA ALA A 256 21.54 6.87 -10.75
C ALA A 256 20.32 6.46 -9.88
N LEU A 257 19.84 5.23 -10.05
CA LEU A 257 18.75 4.67 -9.26
C LEU A 257 19.13 4.61 -7.77
N ALA A 258 20.27 4.03 -7.47
CA ALA A 258 20.80 3.92 -6.12
C ALA A 258 21.01 5.29 -5.45
N SER A 259 21.56 6.25 -6.17
CA SER A 259 21.75 7.63 -5.68
C SER A 259 20.40 8.29 -5.32
N ARG A 260 19.39 8.13 -6.16
CA ARG A 260 18.05 8.72 -5.91
C ARG A 260 17.33 8.10 -4.72
N ILE A 261 17.45 6.79 -4.54
CA ILE A 261 16.92 6.09 -3.37
C ILE A 261 17.58 6.60 -2.08
N VAL A 262 18.92 6.74 -2.08
CA VAL A 262 19.69 7.23 -0.94
C VAL A 262 19.35 8.66 -0.57
N VAL A 263 19.32 9.58 -1.54
CA VAL A 263 19.06 11.02 -1.30
C VAL A 263 17.65 11.24 -0.73
N LYS A 264 16.66 10.55 -1.26
CA LYS A 264 15.27 10.72 -0.79
C LYS A 264 15.01 10.20 0.62
N LYS A 265 15.79 9.22 1.08
CA LYS A 265 15.71 8.70 2.45
C LYS A 265 16.48 9.51 3.50
N THR A 266 17.39 10.37 3.08
CA THR A 266 18.24 11.14 4.00
C THR A 266 17.61 12.49 4.38
N VAL A 267 16.55 12.92 3.70
CA VAL A 267 15.92 14.24 3.83
C VAL A 267 14.48 14.16 4.37
N GLY A 268 13.95 12.94 4.58
CA GLY A 268 12.61 12.69 5.13
C GLY A 268 12.58 12.50 6.64
#